data_802faece58d0415fc22edd5e38e08400
#
_entry.id   802faece58d0415fc22edd5e38e08400
#
_cell.length_a   1.000
_cell.length_b   1.000
_cell.length_c   1.000
_cell.angle_alpha   90.00
_cell.angle_beta   90.00
_cell.angle_gamma   90.00
#
_symmetry.space_group_name_H-M   'P 1'
#
loop_
_entity.id
_entity.type
_entity.pdbx_description
1 polymer ?
#
loop_
_entity_poly.entity_id
_entity_poly.type
_entity_poly.pdbx_seq_one_letter_code
_entity_poly.pdbx_strand_id
1 'polypeptide(L)'
;NIFVLSDRHGNSSFTKIDFENLTGRAGRLTYDFSGNVVCVREEENRWTDRTRALIPRVEPDPAESFLVNPANNRKKEYTDIARILRGESLPGKPSADQQRSVEQYASILTLHQLDNQQTPLRSYFLDKVKGGRELLRKAADAVQVPTDVLRRSPSILPEYQNGVWADLTTGSAAPL
;
A
#
# COMPACT_ATOMS: atom_id res chain seq x y z
N ASN A 1 -11.69 5.97 -28.53
CA ASN A 1 -11.36 7.39 -28.40
C ASN A 1 -11.63 7.86 -26.97
N ILE A 2 -10.72 8.65 -26.40
CA ILE A 2 -10.89 9.32 -25.10
C ILE A 2 -10.74 10.82 -25.31
N PHE A 3 -11.64 11.60 -24.70
CA PHE A 3 -11.58 13.06 -24.71
C PHE A 3 -11.19 13.52 -23.29
N VAL A 4 -10.07 14.23 -23.19
CA VAL A 4 -9.58 14.79 -21.93
C VAL A 4 -9.93 16.28 -21.90
N LEU A 5 -10.89 16.64 -21.07
CA LEU A 5 -11.45 17.99 -21.01
C LEU A 5 -10.63 18.95 -20.13
N SER A 6 -9.83 18.42 -19.20
CA SER A 6 -9.02 19.21 -18.28
C SER A 6 -7.75 18.45 -17.91
N ASP A 7 -6.69 19.19 -17.62
CA ASP A 7 -5.43 18.66 -17.10
C ASP A 7 -5.48 18.39 -15.59
N ARG A 8 -6.65 18.46 -14.97
CA ARG A 8 -6.85 18.34 -13.54
C ARG A 8 -7.87 17.27 -13.19
N HIS A 9 -7.60 16.57 -12.09
CA HIS A 9 -8.54 15.72 -11.39
C HIS A 9 -8.88 16.39 -10.04
N GLY A 10 -10.04 17.02 -9.96
CA GLY A 10 -10.40 17.89 -8.83
C GLY A 10 -9.44 19.09 -8.73
N ASN A 11 -8.80 19.28 -7.57
CA ASN A 11 -7.87 20.38 -7.34
C ASN A 11 -6.42 20.07 -7.73
N SER A 12 -6.11 18.83 -8.09
CA SER A 12 -4.77 18.37 -8.43
C SER A 12 -4.57 18.25 -9.94
N SER A 13 -3.39 18.60 -10.42
CA SER A 13 -3.01 18.32 -11.81
C SER A 13 -2.76 16.84 -12.01
N PHE A 14 -3.01 16.31 -13.22
CA PHE A 14 -2.65 14.94 -13.57
C PHE A 14 -1.18 14.68 -13.32
N THR A 15 -0.91 13.56 -12.64
CA THR A 15 0.42 12.97 -12.63
C THR A 15 0.67 12.20 -13.94
N LYS A 16 1.94 11.83 -14.20
CA LYS A 16 2.28 10.97 -15.34
C LYS A 16 1.49 9.66 -15.30
N ILE A 17 1.41 9.03 -14.12
CA ILE A 17 0.70 7.75 -13.94
C ILE A 17 -0.80 7.90 -14.24
N ASP A 18 -1.43 8.97 -13.76
CA ASP A 18 -2.85 9.23 -14.02
C ASP A 18 -3.11 9.37 -15.52
N PHE A 19 -2.24 10.12 -16.21
CA PHE A 19 -2.37 10.33 -17.65
C PHE A 19 -2.13 9.04 -18.45
N GLU A 20 -1.10 8.25 -18.09
CA GLU A 20 -0.82 6.95 -18.71
C GLU A 20 -1.96 5.95 -18.49
N ASN A 21 -2.55 5.90 -17.29
CA ASN A 21 -3.71 5.07 -16.99
C ASN A 21 -4.93 5.48 -17.82
N LEU A 22 -5.12 6.80 -18.03
CA LEU A 22 -6.21 7.32 -18.84
C LEU A 22 -5.99 7.00 -20.31
N THR A 23 -4.79 7.25 -20.84
CA THR A 23 -4.45 7.01 -22.26
C THR A 23 -4.44 5.53 -22.59
N GLY A 24 -3.99 4.67 -21.69
CA GLY A 24 -4.02 3.22 -21.86
C GLY A 24 -5.43 2.62 -22.02
N ARG A 25 -6.46 3.38 -21.67
CA ARG A 25 -7.85 2.98 -21.91
C ARG A 25 -8.38 3.36 -23.29
N ALA A 26 -7.65 4.16 -24.04
CA ALA A 26 -8.07 4.61 -25.39
C ALA A 26 -8.04 3.49 -26.43
N GLY A 27 -7.10 2.54 -26.29
CA GLY A 27 -7.00 1.37 -27.15
C GLY A 27 -7.35 0.10 -26.37
N ARG A 28 -8.32 -0.69 -26.84
CA ARG A 28 -8.60 -2.02 -26.34
C ARG A 28 -8.07 -3.02 -27.33
N LEU A 29 -7.01 -3.75 -26.96
CA LEU A 29 -6.34 -4.76 -27.79
C LEU A 29 -7.28 -5.78 -28.44
N THR A 30 -8.47 -5.99 -27.86
CA THR A 30 -9.48 -6.93 -28.37
C THR A 30 -10.30 -6.37 -29.54
N TYR A 31 -10.33 -5.02 -29.73
CA TYR A 31 -11.20 -4.38 -30.70
C TYR A 31 -10.49 -3.36 -31.60
N ASP A 32 -9.45 -2.67 -31.06
CA ASP A 32 -8.73 -1.62 -31.77
C ASP A 32 -7.23 -1.75 -31.54
N PHE A 33 -6.45 -1.77 -32.63
CA PHE A 33 -4.98 -1.76 -32.59
C PHE A 33 -4.41 -0.39 -32.17
N SER A 34 -5.21 0.67 -32.21
CA SER A 34 -4.81 2.02 -31.81
C SER A 34 -5.97 2.75 -31.16
N GLY A 35 -5.66 3.62 -30.21
CA GLY A 35 -6.63 4.49 -29.57
C GLY A 35 -6.24 5.95 -29.74
N ASN A 36 -7.24 6.82 -29.96
CA ASN A 36 -7.01 8.26 -30.02
C ASN A 36 -7.34 8.90 -28.66
N VAL A 37 -6.45 9.76 -28.19
CA VAL A 37 -6.65 10.61 -27.02
C VAL A 37 -6.70 12.05 -27.53
N VAL A 38 -7.83 12.72 -27.30
CA VAL A 38 -8.05 14.10 -27.73
C VAL A 38 -8.05 14.99 -26.49
N CYS A 39 -7.02 15.81 -26.35
CA CYS A 39 -6.94 16.82 -25.30
C CYS A 39 -7.63 18.10 -25.77
N VAL A 40 -8.61 18.59 -24.99
CA VAL A 40 -9.45 19.72 -25.34
C VAL A 40 -8.96 20.98 -24.62
N ARG A 41 -9.24 22.16 -25.18
CA ARG A 41 -8.87 23.47 -24.60
C ARG A 41 -7.35 23.61 -24.41
N GLU A 42 -6.61 23.44 -25.50
CA GLU A 42 -5.14 23.44 -25.44
C GLU A 42 -4.56 24.70 -24.84
N GLU A 43 -5.10 25.86 -25.19
CA GLU A 43 -4.63 27.16 -24.69
C GLU A 43 -4.77 27.29 -23.17
N GLU A 44 -5.93 26.84 -22.62
CA GLU A 44 -6.22 26.89 -21.18
C GLU A 44 -5.37 25.88 -20.39
N ASN A 45 -5.18 24.70 -20.95
CA ASN A 45 -4.52 23.58 -20.26
C ASN A 45 -3.06 23.39 -20.65
N ARG A 46 -2.56 24.12 -21.63
CA ARG A 46 -1.18 24.04 -22.15
C ARG A 46 -0.77 22.60 -22.48
N TRP A 47 -1.64 21.87 -23.18
CA TRP A 47 -1.47 20.46 -23.46
C TRP A 47 -0.19 20.10 -24.21
N THR A 48 0.31 20.96 -25.08
CA THR A 48 1.56 20.71 -25.81
C THR A 48 2.75 20.57 -24.86
N ASP A 49 2.85 21.45 -23.87
CA ASP A 49 3.91 21.39 -22.86
C ASP A 49 3.72 20.21 -21.92
N ARG A 50 2.48 19.98 -21.52
CA ARG A 50 2.08 18.89 -20.63
C ARG A 50 2.29 17.51 -21.26
N THR A 51 1.87 17.30 -22.48
CA THR A 51 2.05 16.02 -23.17
C THR A 51 3.52 15.69 -23.39
N ARG A 52 4.37 16.69 -23.66
CA ARG A 52 5.83 16.50 -23.70
C ARG A 52 6.39 16.01 -22.38
N ALA A 53 5.84 16.48 -21.25
CA ALA A 53 6.26 16.07 -19.92
C ALA A 53 5.63 14.73 -19.50
N LEU A 54 4.37 14.47 -19.92
CA LEU A 54 3.59 13.30 -19.51
C LEU A 54 3.82 12.06 -20.39
N ILE A 55 4.33 12.24 -21.63
CA ILE A 55 4.64 11.15 -22.56
C ILE A 55 6.15 11.09 -22.85
N PRO A 56 7.02 10.95 -21.90
CA PRO A 56 8.41 10.61 -22.20
C PRO A 56 8.46 9.15 -22.62
N ARG A 57 9.19 8.87 -23.68
CA ARG A 57 9.49 7.52 -24.18
C ARG A 57 10.53 6.77 -23.33
N VAL A 58 10.63 7.12 -22.07
CA VAL A 58 11.56 6.49 -21.11
C VAL A 58 10.79 5.41 -20.37
N GLU A 59 11.51 4.36 -19.97
CA GLU A 59 10.94 3.30 -19.13
C GLU A 59 10.16 3.90 -17.96
N PRO A 60 8.97 3.35 -17.65
CA PRO A 60 8.18 3.84 -16.53
C PRO A 60 9.01 3.75 -15.25
N ASP A 61 8.95 4.80 -14.44
CA ASP A 61 9.56 4.78 -13.13
C ASP A 61 9.01 3.58 -12.33
N PRO A 62 9.88 2.81 -11.67
CA PRO A 62 9.42 1.69 -10.87
C PRO A 62 8.42 2.16 -9.83
N ALA A 63 7.31 1.45 -9.69
CA ALA A 63 6.32 1.74 -8.67
C ALA A 63 6.95 1.53 -7.29
N GLU A 64 7.17 2.61 -6.56
CA GLU A 64 7.71 2.58 -5.21
C GLU A 64 6.59 2.62 -4.17
N SER A 65 6.66 1.73 -3.18
CA SER A 65 5.79 1.81 -2.03
C SER A 65 6.09 3.07 -1.22
N PHE A 66 5.05 3.73 -0.73
CA PHE A 66 5.16 4.91 0.12
C PHE A 66 6.14 4.75 1.30
N LEU A 67 6.23 3.58 1.91
CA LEU A 67 7.16 3.29 3.01
C LEU A 67 8.58 2.92 2.55
N VAL A 68 8.75 2.50 1.30
CA VAL A 68 10.01 1.96 0.79
C VAL A 68 10.81 3.00 0.01
N ASN A 69 10.26 4.21 -0.19
CA ASN A 69 10.96 5.28 -0.89
C ASN A 69 12.11 5.84 -0.03
N PRO A 70 13.38 5.69 -0.45
CA PRO A 70 14.54 6.14 0.33
C PRO A 70 14.63 7.67 0.47
N ALA A 71 14.00 8.43 -0.42
CA ALA A 71 13.95 9.89 -0.36
C ALA A 71 13.08 10.39 0.82
N ASN A 72 12.21 9.56 1.36
CA ASN A 72 11.32 9.90 2.45
C ASN A 72 11.85 9.35 3.78
N ASN A 73 12.28 10.23 4.68
CA ASN A 73 12.65 9.83 6.03
C ASN A 73 11.38 9.48 6.85
N ARG A 74 10.89 8.25 6.72
CA ARG A 74 9.68 7.73 7.36
C ARG A 74 9.93 7.09 8.73
N LYS A 75 10.86 7.65 9.50
CA LYS A 75 11.24 7.12 10.82
C LYS A 75 10.05 7.05 11.78
N LYS A 76 9.13 8.02 11.69
CA LYS A 76 7.93 8.06 12.53
C LYS A 76 7.03 6.86 12.24
N GLU A 77 6.73 6.61 10.97
CA GLU A 77 5.86 5.51 10.54
C GLU A 77 6.40 4.15 10.97
N TYR A 78 7.70 3.92 10.83
CA TYR A 78 8.34 2.69 11.33
C TYR A 78 8.31 2.59 12.85
N THR A 79 8.40 3.71 13.58
CA THR A 79 8.24 3.75 15.02
C THR A 79 6.81 3.40 15.43
N ASP A 80 5.82 3.90 14.71
CA ASP A 80 4.41 3.62 14.95
C ASP A 80 4.08 2.13 14.67
N ILE A 81 4.61 1.57 13.58
CA ILE A 81 4.51 0.12 13.30
C ILE A 81 5.13 -0.69 14.44
N ALA A 82 6.32 -0.29 14.94
CA ALA A 82 6.97 -0.98 16.03
C ALA A 82 6.17 -0.93 17.34
N ARG A 83 5.40 0.14 17.59
CA ARG A 83 4.49 0.25 18.73
C ARG A 83 3.36 -0.78 18.63
N ILE A 84 2.70 -0.83 17.47
CA ILE A 84 1.63 -1.82 17.22
C ILE A 84 2.15 -3.24 17.40
N LEU A 85 3.34 -3.56 16.88
CA LEU A 85 3.97 -4.88 17.07
C LEU A 85 4.32 -5.22 18.53
N ARG A 86 4.38 -4.21 19.43
CA ARG A 86 4.52 -4.40 20.88
C ARG A 86 3.20 -4.49 21.62
N GLY A 87 2.06 -4.35 20.93
CA GLY A 87 0.75 -4.23 21.57
C GLY A 87 0.50 -2.84 22.19
N GLU A 88 1.26 -1.81 21.79
CA GLU A 88 1.10 -0.44 22.28
C GLU A 88 0.15 0.35 21.37
N SER A 89 -0.60 1.28 21.95
CA SER A 89 -1.44 2.21 21.17
C SER A 89 -0.60 3.29 20.49
N LEU A 90 -1.12 3.83 19.37
CA LEU A 90 -0.52 4.98 18.72
C LEU A 90 -0.65 6.25 19.57
N PRO A 91 0.36 7.14 19.57
CA PRO A 91 0.34 8.35 20.35
C PRO A 91 -0.67 9.38 19.79
N GLY A 92 -1.29 10.14 20.68
CA GLY A 92 -2.24 11.19 20.33
C GLY A 92 -3.61 10.64 19.94
N LYS A 93 -4.26 11.30 18.96
CA LYS A 93 -5.54 10.87 18.38
C LYS A 93 -5.30 10.58 16.87
N PRO A 94 -4.83 9.38 16.50
CA PRO A 94 -4.65 9.04 15.10
C PRO A 94 -6.02 9.00 14.40
N SER A 95 -6.05 9.38 13.13
CA SER A 95 -7.24 9.13 12.32
C SER A 95 -7.46 7.62 12.14
N ALA A 96 -8.70 7.20 11.89
CA ALA A 96 -9.01 5.79 11.65
C ALA A 96 -8.19 5.21 10.47
N ASP A 97 -7.96 6.01 9.43
CA ASP A 97 -7.17 5.59 8.28
C ASP A 97 -5.67 5.45 8.62
N GLN A 98 -5.13 6.35 9.43
CA GLN A 98 -3.75 6.26 9.90
C GLN A 98 -3.55 5.01 10.74
N GLN A 99 -4.44 4.75 11.69
CA GLN A 99 -4.37 3.56 12.53
C GLN A 99 -4.44 2.28 11.70
N ARG A 100 -5.45 2.19 10.81
CA ARG A 100 -5.64 1.05 9.91
C ARG A 100 -4.41 0.81 9.04
N SER A 101 -3.80 1.86 8.49
CA SER A 101 -2.61 1.75 7.66
C SER A 101 -1.42 1.18 8.45
N VAL A 102 -1.17 1.67 9.66
CA VAL A 102 -0.07 1.18 10.53
C VAL A 102 -0.28 -0.27 10.93
N GLU A 103 -1.52 -0.64 11.31
CA GLU A 103 -1.90 -2.01 11.65
C GLU A 103 -1.73 -2.97 10.47
N GLN A 104 -2.10 -2.54 9.26
CA GLN A 104 -1.90 -3.32 8.04
C GLN A 104 -0.42 -3.59 7.78
N TYR A 105 0.46 -2.60 7.92
CA TYR A 105 1.90 -2.81 7.74
C TYR A 105 2.49 -3.71 8.82
N ALA A 106 2.03 -3.61 10.06
CA ALA A 106 2.44 -4.49 11.14
C ALA A 106 2.06 -5.96 10.84
N SER A 107 0.84 -6.19 10.35
CA SER A 107 0.35 -7.51 9.94
C SER A 107 1.17 -8.09 8.78
N ILE A 108 1.41 -7.30 7.73
CA ILE A 108 2.22 -7.71 6.57
C ILE A 108 3.66 -8.08 7.00
N LEU A 109 4.28 -7.29 7.87
CA LEU A 109 5.63 -7.59 8.39
C LEU A 109 5.67 -8.87 9.22
N THR A 110 4.63 -9.15 10.00
CA THR A 110 4.50 -10.41 10.75
C THR A 110 4.38 -11.60 9.80
N LEU A 111 3.59 -11.49 8.73
CA LEU A 111 3.51 -12.51 7.67
C LEU A 111 4.85 -12.73 6.97
N HIS A 112 5.55 -11.65 6.59
CA HIS A 112 6.89 -11.75 5.98
C HIS A 112 7.88 -12.45 6.92
N GLN A 113 7.74 -12.27 8.23
CA GLN A 113 8.57 -12.95 9.22
C GLN A 113 8.23 -14.44 9.30
N LEU A 114 6.93 -14.80 9.34
CA LEU A 114 6.47 -16.20 9.36
C LEU A 114 6.90 -16.97 8.11
N ASP A 115 6.81 -16.32 6.96
CA ASP A 115 7.18 -16.91 5.67
C ASP A 115 8.68 -16.81 5.35
N ASN A 116 9.48 -16.24 6.26
CA ASN A 116 10.90 -15.94 6.07
C ASN A 116 11.19 -15.17 4.76
N GLN A 117 10.27 -14.30 4.35
CA GLN A 117 10.40 -13.52 3.12
C GLN A 117 11.37 -12.36 3.32
N GLN A 118 12.30 -12.20 2.36
CA GLN A 118 13.17 -11.02 2.26
C GLN A 118 12.50 -10.01 1.36
N THR A 119 11.90 -8.97 1.96
CA THR A 119 11.21 -7.90 1.23
C THR A 119 11.83 -6.55 1.52
N PRO A 120 11.74 -5.58 0.61
CA PRO A 120 12.20 -4.21 0.87
C PRO A 120 11.58 -3.63 2.14
N LEU A 121 10.29 -3.82 2.38
CA LEU A 121 9.59 -3.34 3.57
C LEU A 121 10.25 -3.89 4.86
N ARG A 122 10.52 -5.20 4.89
CA ARG A 122 11.18 -5.84 6.04
C ARG A 122 12.60 -5.33 6.23
N SER A 123 13.36 -5.16 5.15
CA SER A 123 14.73 -4.67 5.20
C SER A 123 14.79 -3.25 5.75
N TYR A 124 13.93 -2.35 5.27
CA TYR A 124 13.83 -0.98 5.79
C TYR A 124 13.37 -0.93 7.24
N PHE A 125 12.41 -1.76 7.63
CA PHE A 125 11.98 -1.86 9.02
C PHE A 125 13.13 -2.27 9.94
N LEU A 126 13.93 -3.27 9.57
CA LEU A 126 15.07 -3.74 10.34
C LEU A 126 16.19 -2.69 10.42
N ASP A 127 16.36 -1.86 9.39
CA ASP A 127 17.32 -0.74 9.40
C ASP A 127 16.87 0.41 10.30
N LYS A 128 15.58 0.77 10.28
CA LYS A 128 15.04 1.94 10.99
C LYS A 128 14.65 1.66 12.44
N VAL A 129 14.37 0.40 12.81
CA VAL A 129 13.89 0.04 14.16
C VAL A 129 14.95 -0.74 14.92
N LYS A 130 15.51 -0.10 15.96
CA LYS A 130 16.43 -0.80 16.86
C LYS A 130 15.74 -1.99 17.53
N GLY A 131 16.33 -3.18 17.40
CA GLY A 131 15.73 -4.41 17.92
C GLY A 131 14.56 -4.94 17.07
N GLY A 132 14.35 -4.42 15.84
CA GLY A 132 13.27 -4.81 14.95
C GLY A 132 13.22 -6.30 14.63
N ARG A 133 14.37 -6.97 14.53
CA ARG A 133 14.44 -8.43 14.31
C ARG A 133 13.80 -9.22 15.45
N GLU A 134 14.15 -8.89 16.67
CA GLU A 134 13.61 -9.55 17.87
C GLU A 134 12.11 -9.24 18.02
N LEU A 135 11.72 -8.02 17.69
CA LEU A 135 10.32 -7.61 17.73
C LEU A 135 9.47 -8.40 16.71
N LEU A 136 9.95 -8.53 15.47
CA LEU A 136 9.24 -9.33 14.46
C LEU A 136 9.19 -10.82 14.84
N ARG A 137 10.27 -11.36 15.42
CA ARG A 137 10.27 -12.72 15.91
C ARG A 137 9.20 -12.93 16.99
N LYS A 138 9.15 -12.06 18.00
CA LYS A 138 8.13 -12.13 19.04
C LYS A 138 6.70 -12.00 18.50
N ALA A 139 6.48 -11.09 17.56
CA ALA A 139 5.18 -10.94 16.92
C ALA A 139 4.78 -12.21 16.13
N ALA A 140 5.73 -12.84 15.45
CA ALA A 140 5.48 -14.09 14.73
C ALA A 140 5.24 -15.27 15.68
N ASP A 141 6.01 -15.37 16.77
CA ASP A 141 5.87 -16.42 17.80
C ASP A 141 4.52 -16.33 18.55
N ALA A 142 3.92 -15.14 18.59
CA ALA A 142 2.61 -14.91 19.21
C ALA A 142 1.42 -15.30 18.32
N VAL A 143 1.64 -15.64 17.07
CA VAL A 143 0.57 -16.02 16.13
C VAL A 143 0.08 -17.42 16.47
N GLN A 144 -1.22 -17.55 16.72
CA GLN A 144 -1.90 -18.83 17.02
C GLN A 144 -2.73 -19.34 15.84
N VAL A 145 -3.14 -18.42 14.99
CA VAL A 145 -3.92 -18.74 13.78
C VAL A 145 -3.02 -19.45 12.77
N PRO A 146 -3.49 -20.52 12.09
CA PRO A 146 -2.75 -21.13 10.99
C PRO A 146 -2.38 -20.11 9.92
N THR A 147 -1.16 -20.20 9.39
CA THR A 147 -0.60 -19.19 8.47
C THR A 147 -1.41 -19.07 7.17
N ASP A 148 -2.05 -20.16 6.71
CA ASP A 148 -2.92 -20.14 5.54
C ASP A 148 -4.20 -19.31 5.77
N VAL A 149 -4.74 -19.33 6.98
CA VAL A 149 -5.87 -18.47 7.38
C VAL A 149 -5.43 -17.03 7.46
N LEU A 150 -4.29 -16.77 8.11
CA LEU A 150 -3.73 -15.43 8.24
C LEU A 150 -3.49 -14.77 6.87
N ARG A 151 -2.99 -15.53 5.88
CA ARG A 151 -2.76 -15.05 4.50
C ARG A 151 -4.03 -14.61 3.77
N ARG A 152 -5.21 -15.11 4.15
CA ARG A 152 -6.49 -14.71 3.54
C ARG A 152 -6.91 -13.31 3.92
N SER A 153 -6.42 -12.81 5.05
CA SER A 153 -6.75 -11.48 5.58
C SER A 153 -5.51 -10.75 6.07
N PRO A 154 -4.54 -10.46 5.18
CA PRO A 154 -3.23 -9.92 5.56
C PRO A 154 -3.29 -8.48 6.10
N SER A 155 -4.41 -7.80 5.95
CA SER A 155 -4.63 -6.45 6.47
C SER A 155 -5.15 -6.40 7.91
N ILE A 156 -5.52 -7.56 8.48
CA ILE A 156 -6.02 -7.67 9.86
C ILE A 156 -4.87 -8.12 10.76
N LEU A 157 -4.66 -7.42 11.88
CA LEU A 157 -3.64 -7.80 12.84
C LEU A 157 -3.83 -9.24 13.33
N PRO A 158 -2.73 -10.02 13.46
CA PRO A 158 -2.77 -11.39 13.96
C PRO A 158 -3.41 -11.50 15.36
N GLU A 159 -3.26 -10.47 16.20
CA GLU A 159 -3.87 -10.44 17.53
C GLU A 159 -5.40 -10.53 17.47
N TYR A 160 -6.05 -9.78 16.58
CA TYR A 160 -7.50 -9.87 16.40
C TYR A 160 -7.92 -11.22 15.81
N GLN A 161 -7.13 -11.74 14.86
CA GLN A 161 -7.39 -13.05 14.29
C GLN A 161 -7.21 -14.18 15.30
N ASN A 162 -6.21 -14.09 16.22
CA ASN A 162 -6.02 -15.04 17.32
C ASN A 162 -7.25 -15.09 18.23
N GLY A 163 -7.84 -13.93 18.58
CA GLY A 163 -9.06 -13.87 19.40
C GLY A 163 -10.21 -14.62 18.75
N VAL A 164 -10.51 -14.31 17.50
CA VAL A 164 -11.57 -15.01 16.73
C VAL A 164 -11.27 -16.50 16.60
N TRP A 165 -10.02 -16.88 16.35
CA TRP A 165 -9.60 -18.27 16.22
C TRP A 165 -9.79 -19.05 17.53
N ALA A 166 -9.41 -18.44 18.65
CA ALA A 166 -9.61 -19.02 19.97
C ALA A 166 -11.11 -19.27 20.26
N ASP A 167 -11.97 -18.30 19.97
CA ASP A 167 -13.42 -18.43 20.16
C ASP A 167 -14.00 -19.56 19.31
N LEU A 168 -13.56 -19.67 18.05
CA LEU A 168 -14.02 -20.75 17.14
C LEU A 168 -13.54 -22.14 17.58
N THR A 169 -12.30 -22.24 18.11
CA THR A 169 -11.73 -23.54 18.50
C THR A 169 -12.16 -24.01 19.88
N THR A 170 -12.51 -23.09 20.77
CA THR A 170 -13.02 -23.43 22.11
C THR A 170 -14.52 -23.72 22.16
N GLY A 171 -15.22 -23.61 21.03
CA GLY A 171 -16.66 -23.84 20.97
C GLY A 171 -17.51 -22.77 21.65
N SER A 172 -16.91 -21.61 21.98
CA SER A 172 -17.60 -20.47 22.59
C SER A 172 -18.47 -19.69 21.61
N ALA A 173 -18.37 -19.95 20.29
CA ALA A 173 -19.25 -19.34 19.31
C ALA A 173 -20.65 -19.96 19.45
N ALA A 174 -21.62 -19.16 19.93
CA ALA A 174 -23.03 -19.54 19.89
C ALA A 174 -23.42 -19.88 18.45
N PRO A 175 -24.17 -20.96 18.20
CA PRO A 175 -24.66 -21.28 16.85
C PRO A 175 -25.53 -20.10 16.37
N LEU A 176 -25.27 -19.64 15.14
CA LEU A 176 -26.08 -18.66 14.41
C LEU A 176 -27.45 -19.27 14.09
#